data_b54f4afbd5621aad8ea8a579b44ccf91
#
_entry.id   b54f4afbd5621aad8ea8a579b44ccf91
#
_cell.length_a   1.000
_cell.length_b   1.000
_cell.length_c   1.000
_cell.angle_alpha   90.00
_cell.angle_beta   90.00
_cell.angle_gamma   90.00
#
_symmetry.space_group_name_H-M   'P 1'
#
loop_
_entity.id
_entity.type
_entity.pdbx_description
1 polymer ?
#
loop_
_entity_poly.entity_id
_entity_poly.type
_entity_poly.pdbx_seq_one_letter_code
_entity_poly.pdbx_strand_id
1 'polypeptide(L)'
;MPTASLNSLHIDFAPSLWLGRVGMSACPGAGLGASAGATMASAQSTGPLAQDVAHVARQGVKTVVSLLDSAELQRLGATGLSLLLAQHGIAWHQLPVVDYGVPSPSATLQWRRLLPQLTQVLQTSNILIHCAHGKGRTGTMAATLFKSWGWSSGAAMAYVRQYRPGTIETHKQEAYVEAFTAGMATRLANS
;
A
#
# COMPACT_ATOMS: atom_id res chain seq x y z
N MET A 1 5.09 32.39 -15.94
CA MET A 1 3.86 31.62 -15.67
C MET A 1 4.18 30.61 -14.61
N PRO A 2 3.62 30.68 -13.38
CA PRO A 2 3.86 29.63 -12.40
C PRO A 2 3.11 28.38 -12.88
N THR A 3 3.85 27.32 -13.15
CA THR A 3 3.30 25.99 -13.38
C THR A 3 2.60 25.56 -12.10
N ALA A 4 1.29 25.36 -12.18
CA ALA A 4 0.51 24.78 -11.10
C ALA A 4 1.22 23.49 -10.65
N SER A 5 1.71 23.47 -9.42
CA SER A 5 2.21 22.28 -8.76
C SER A 5 1.04 21.31 -8.68
N LEU A 6 0.97 20.37 -9.62
CA LEU A 6 0.07 19.24 -9.52
C LEU A 6 0.45 18.54 -8.21
N ASN A 7 -0.48 18.47 -7.26
CA ASN A 7 -0.28 17.78 -6.00
C ASN A 7 0.12 16.33 -6.30
N SER A 8 1.42 16.06 -6.22
CA SER A 8 1.95 14.71 -6.37
C SER A 8 1.42 13.84 -5.22
N LEU A 9 1.25 12.54 -5.49
CA LEU A 9 0.85 11.56 -4.49
C LEU A 9 1.70 11.70 -3.21
N HIS A 10 1.05 11.94 -2.08
CA HIS A 10 1.75 11.97 -0.79
C HIS A 10 1.95 10.55 -0.28
N ILE A 11 3.21 10.19 0.02
CA ILE A 11 3.60 8.88 0.55
C ILE A 11 4.30 9.10 1.89
N ASP A 12 3.74 8.55 2.94
CA ASP A 12 4.39 8.49 4.25
C ASP A 12 5.21 7.22 4.36
N PHE A 13 6.49 7.36 4.65
CA PHE A 13 7.42 6.24 4.76
C PHE A 13 7.78 5.94 6.21
N ALA A 14 7.38 4.77 6.70
CA ALA A 14 7.84 4.21 7.97
C ALA A 14 9.11 3.39 7.74
N PRO A 15 10.24 3.65 8.45
CA PRO A 15 11.42 2.81 8.42
C PRO A 15 11.10 1.36 8.74
N SER A 16 11.77 0.43 8.08
CA SER A 16 11.72 -1.00 8.39
C SER A 16 12.93 -1.41 9.25
N LEU A 17 13.08 -2.71 9.49
CA LEU A 17 14.28 -3.24 10.14
C LEU A 17 15.50 -3.30 9.19
N TRP A 18 15.33 -2.95 7.92
CA TRP A 18 16.33 -3.00 6.86
C TRP A 18 16.52 -1.64 6.20
N LEU A 19 17.19 -1.60 5.05
CA LEU A 19 17.45 -0.36 4.30
C LEU A 19 16.17 0.22 3.68
N GLY A 20 15.24 -0.63 3.30
CA GLY A 20 13.98 -0.21 2.69
C GLY A 20 12.96 0.30 3.71
N ARG A 21 11.98 1.03 3.22
CA ARG A 21 10.91 1.66 4.00
C ARG A 21 9.54 1.19 3.53
N VAL A 22 8.59 1.17 4.45
CA VAL A 22 7.18 0.85 4.17
C VAL A 22 6.45 2.16 3.85
N GLY A 23 6.14 2.37 2.58
CA GLY A 23 5.33 3.49 2.12
C GLY A 23 3.83 3.23 2.32
N MET A 24 3.11 4.27 2.71
CA MET A 24 1.66 4.27 2.86
C MET A 24 1.08 5.47 2.11
N SER A 25 0.11 5.25 1.24
CA SER A 25 -0.51 6.34 0.47
C SER A 25 -1.99 6.10 0.17
N ALA A 26 -2.65 7.12 -0.35
CA ALA A 26 -3.89 6.98 -1.10
C ALA A 26 -3.62 6.23 -2.42
N CYS A 27 -4.67 5.88 -3.15
CA CYS A 27 -4.56 5.26 -4.47
C CYS A 27 -3.83 6.21 -5.43
N PRO A 28 -2.76 5.77 -6.13
CA PRO A 28 -2.17 6.55 -7.22
C PRO A 28 -3.23 6.90 -8.27
N GLY A 29 -3.22 8.11 -8.77
CA GLY A 29 -4.18 8.61 -9.74
C GLY A 29 -5.51 9.12 -9.15
N ALA A 30 -5.79 8.89 -7.85
CA ALA A 30 -7.00 9.39 -7.18
C ALA A 30 -6.91 10.86 -6.76
N GLY A 31 -5.98 11.63 -7.29
CA GLY A 31 -5.77 13.05 -6.99
C GLY A 31 -7.04 13.88 -7.23
N LEU A 32 -7.20 14.92 -6.44
CA LEU A 32 -8.34 15.85 -6.38
C LEU A 32 -8.86 16.22 -7.78
N GLY A 33 -10.01 15.68 -8.18
CA GLY A 33 -10.72 16.11 -9.37
C GLY A 33 -10.81 15.12 -10.53
N ALA A 34 -10.67 13.83 -10.31
CA ALA A 34 -11.10 12.85 -11.30
C ALA A 34 -12.64 12.98 -11.46
N SER A 35 -13.10 13.91 -12.32
CA SER A 35 -14.46 13.88 -12.82
C SER A 35 -14.68 12.50 -13.45
N ALA A 36 -15.77 11.84 -13.07
CA ALA A 36 -16.20 10.53 -13.55
C ALA A 36 -16.51 10.59 -15.07
N GLY A 37 -15.50 10.67 -15.91
CA GLY A 37 -15.60 10.87 -17.34
C GLY A 37 -14.36 10.52 -18.14
N ALA A 38 -13.29 10.07 -17.52
CA ALA A 38 -12.10 9.62 -18.26
C ALA A 38 -12.40 8.25 -18.89
N THR A 39 -12.86 8.30 -20.13
CA THR A 39 -13.00 7.15 -21.02
C THR A 39 -11.68 6.37 -21.14
N MET A 40 -11.79 5.05 -21.36
CA MET A 40 -10.76 4.02 -21.53
C MET A 40 -9.71 4.29 -22.63
N ALA A 41 -9.58 5.50 -23.12
CA ALA A 41 -8.70 5.87 -24.22
C ALA A 41 -7.54 6.69 -23.71
N SER A 42 -6.62 6.07 -23.03
CA SER A 42 -5.19 6.31 -23.12
C SER A 42 -4.47 5.86 -21.85
N ALA A 43 -3.82 4.72 -21.90
CA ALA A 43 -2.59 4.47 -21.15
C ALA A 43 -1.51 5.46 -21.66
N GLN A 44 -1.84 6.76 -21.72
CA GLN A 44 -0.89 7.79 -22.11
C GLN A 44 -0.05 8.11 -20.88
N SER A 45 1.25 8.12 -21.09
CA SER A 45 2.31 8.37 -20.11
C SER A 45 2.29 9.76 -19.45
N THR A 46 1.19 10.51 -19.52
CA THR A 46 1.11 11.92 -19.12
C THR A 46 -0.01 12.27 -18.16
N GLY A 47 -0.94 11.33 -17.82
CA GLY A 47 -2.05 11.59 -16.91
C GLY A 47 -1.63 11.54 -15.43
N PRO A 48 -2.54 11.95 -14.50
CA PRO A 48 -2.26 11.95 -13.05
C PRO A 48 -1.77 10.60 -12.54
N LEU A 49 -2.37 9.49 -12.99
CA LEU A 49 -1.94 8.15 -12.61
C LEU A 49 -0.50 7.85 -13.04
N ALA A 50 -0.12 8.21 -14.27
CA ALA A 50 1.24 8.00 -14.76
C ALA A 50 2.27 8.86 -14.00
N GLN A 51 1.90 10.09 -13.66
CA GLN A 51 2.75 10.99 -12.85
C GLN A 51 2.96 10.43 -11.44
N ASP A 52 1.90 9.93 -10.80
CA ASP A 52 1.98 9.33 -9.48
C ASP A 52 2.82 8.04 -9.50
N VAL A 53 2.65 7.18 -10.53
CA VAL A 53 3.46 5.97 -10.68
C VAL A 53 4.93 6.31 -10.92
N ALA A 54 5.22 7.32 -11.74
CA ALA A 54 6.59 7.81 -11.93
C ALA A 54 7.16 8.38 -10.61
N HIS A 55 6.34 9.06 -9.80
CA HIS A 55 6.74 9.50 -8.46
C HIS A 55 7.05 8.31 -7.55
N VAL A 56 6.18 7.30 -7.48
CA VAL A 56 6.40 6.05 -6.74
C VAL A 56 7.74 5.40 -7.14
N ALA A 57 8.02 5.33 -8.45
CA ALA A 57 9.28 4.78 -8.96
C ALA A 57 10.52 5.57 -8.49
N ARG A 58 10.44 6.92 -8.54
CA ARG A 58 11.52 7.80 -8.04
C ARG A 58 11.78 7.65 -6.54
N GLN A 59 10.76 7.24 -5.75
CA GLN A 59 10.94 6.94 -4.33
C GLN A 59 11.63 5.60 -4.07
N GLY A 60 12.10 4.89 -5.09
CA GLY A 60 12.77 3.60 -4.94
C GLY A 60 11.85 2.46 -4.55
N VAL A 61 10.55 2.59 -4.80
CA VAL A 61 9.57 1.51 -4.58
C VAL A 61 9.76 0.42 -5.63
N LYS A 62 9.82 -0.83 -5.20
CA LYS A 62 9.94 -2.00 -6.07
C LYS A 62 8.74 -2.95 -5.99
N THR A 63 7.87 -2.76 -5.02
CA THR A 63 6.64 -3.54 -4.88
C THR A 63 5.51 -2.65 -4.38
N VAL A 64 4.34 -2.76 -5.02
CA VAL A 64 3.10 -2.09 -4.63
C VAL A 64 2.05 -3.13 -4.26
N VAL A 65 1.41 -2.95 -3.12
CA VAL A 65 0.26 -3.75 -2.67
C VAL A 65 -0.98 -2.86 -2.69
N SER A 66 -1.92 -3.20 -3.58
CA SER A 66 -3.22 -2.54 -3.69
C SER A 66 -4.28 -3.29 -2.90
N LEU A 67 -4.90 -2.61 -1.96
CA LEU A 67 -5.97 -3.17 -1.12
C LEU A 67 -7.37 -2.92 -1.70
N LEU A 68 -7.43 -2.59 -2.98
CA LEU A 68 -8.64 -2.25 -3.73
C LEU A 68 -9.02 -3.37 -4.68
N ASP A 69 -10.30 -3.57 -4.88
CA ASP A 69 -10.80 -4.42 -5.96
C ASP A 69 -10.79 -3.67 -7.31
N SER A 70 -11.09 -4.40 -8.39
CA SER A 70 -11.08 -3.83 -9.75
C SER A 70 -12.15 -2.75 -9.95
N ALA A 71 -13.29 -2.85 -9.27
CA ALA A 71 -14.36 -1.85 -9.35
C ALA A 71 -13.96 -0.56 -8.62
N GLU A 72 -13.29 -0.67 -7.47
CA GLU A 72 -12.73 0.48 -6.77
C GLU A 72 -11.64 1.18 -7.60
N LEU A 73 -10.70 0.41 -8.18
CA LEU A 73 -9.67 0.96 -9.08
C LEU A 73 -10.29 1.69 -10.27
N GLN A 74 -11.35 1.13 -10.85
CA GLN A 74 -12.07 1.78 -11.96
C GLN A 74 -12.71 3.10 -11.51
N ARG A 75 -13.41 3.12 -10.38
CA ARG A 75 -14.03 4.35 -9.84
C ARG A 75 -13.01 5.43 -9.53
N LEU A 76 -11.80 5.05 -9.14
CA LEU A 76 -10.70 5.96 -8.82
C LEU A 76 -9.86 6.35 -10.05
N GLY A 77 -10.22 5.89 -11.26
CA GLY A 77 -9.47 6.17 -12.48
C GLY A 77 -8.11 5.47 -12.55
N ALA A 78 -7.90 4.42 -11.77
CA ALA A 78 -6.62 3.70 -11.62
C ALA A 78 -6.58 2.34 -12.34
N THR A 79 -7.44 2.10 -13.32
CA THR A 79 -7.52 0.81 -14.06
C THR A 79 -6.18 0.43 -14.72
N GLY A 80 -5.39 1.42 -15.17
CA GLY A 80 -4.07 1.21 -15.79
C GLY A 80 -2.91 1.03 -14.81
N LEU A 81 -3.17 0.99 -13.50
CA LEU A 81 -2.12 1.00 -12.47
C LEU A 81 -1.12 -0.15 -12.64
N SER A 82 -1.60 -1.38 -12.84
CA SER A 82 -0.73 -2.56 -12.99
C SER A 82 0.21 -2.45 -14.20
N LEU A 83 -0.30 -1.97 -15.32
CA LEU A 83 0.49 -1.79 -16.54
C LEU A 83 1.58 -0.71 -16.35
N LEU A 84 1.22 0.43 -15.77
CA LEU A 84 2.15 1.51 -15.51
C LEU A 84 3.23 1.11 -14.50
N LEU A 85 2.87 0.38 -13.43
CA LEU A 85 3.85 -0.16 -12.49
C LEU A 85 4.83 -1.12 -13.16
N ALA A 86 4.33 -2.01 -14.03
CA ALA A 86 5.16 -2.95 -14.78
C ALA A 86 6.15 -2.23 -15.71
N GLN A 87 5.75 -1.13 -16.37
CA GLN A 87 6.62 -0.30 -17.19
C GLN A 87 7.79 0.30 -16.40
N HIS A 88 7.62 0.52 -15.09
CA HIS A 88 8.66 1.00 -14.19
C HIS A 88 9.43 -0.13 -13.46
N GLY A 89 9.18 -1.39 -13.81
CA GLY A 89 9.80 -2.54 -13.16
C GLY A 89 9.39 -2.70 -11.69
N ILE A 90 8.15 -2.30 -11.37
CA ILE A 90 7.58 -2.41 -10.04
C ILE A 90 6.59 -3.57 -10.00
N ALA A 91 6.81 -4.53 -9.11
CA ALA A 91 5.89 -5.64 -8.89
C ALA A 91 4.57 -5.13 -8.29
N TRP A 92 3.44 -5.72 -8.70
CA TRP A 92 2.12 -5.34 -8.21
C TRP A 92 1.37 -6.55 -7.67
N HIS A 93 0.83 -6.40 -6.46
CA HIS A 93 -0.03 -7.39 -5.81
C HIS A 93 -1.36 -6.75 -5.48
N GLN A 94 -2.45 -7.36 -5.96
CA GLN A 94 -3.80 -6.96 -5.62
C GLN A 94 -4.34 -7.87 -4.52
N LEU A 95 -4.70 -7.27 -3.39
CA LEU A 95 -5.25 -7.94 -2.21
C LEU A 95 -6.50 -7.19 -1.76
N PRO A 96 -7.66 -7.42 -2.37
CA PRO A 96 -8.87 -6.66 -2.07
C PRO A 96 -9.31 -6.83 -0.63
N VAL A 97 -9.57 -5.71 0.02
CA VAL A 97 -10.14 -5.62 1.36
C VAL A 97 -11.32 -4.65 1.31
N VAL A 98 -12.46 -5.06 1.84
CA VAL A 98 -13.67 -4.22 1.89
C VAL A 98 -13.39 -2.92 2.64
N ASP A 99 -13.94 -1.81 2.17
CA ASP A 99 -13.74 -0.50 2.82
C ASP A 99 -14.24 -0.51 4.26
N TYR A 100 -13.49 0.15 5.15
CA TYR A 100 -13.65 0.09 6.62
C TYR A 100 -13.61 -1.32 7.23
N GLY A 101 -13.37 -2.36 6.42
CA GLY A 101 -13.30 -3.76 6.81
C GLY A 101 -11.89 -4.25 7.08
N VAL A 102 -11.81 -5.57 7.18
CA VAL A 102 -10.58 -6.34 7.37
C VAL A 102 -10.45 -7.39 6.27
N PRO A 103 -9.25 -7.92 6.01
CA PRO A 103 -9.06 -8.99 5.03
C PRO A 103 -9.94 -10.20 5.33
N SER A 104 -10.54 -10.77 4.28
CA SER A 104 -11.20 -12.07 4.36
C SER A 104 -10.20 -13.17 4.78
N PRO A 105 -10.65 -14.35 5.19
CA PRO A 105 -9.74 -15.48 5.48
C PRO A 105 -8.81 -15.83 4.31
N SER A 106 -9.33 -15.79 3.08
CA SER A 106 -8.52 -16.04 1.86
C SER A 106 -7.50 -14.92 1.62
N ALA A 107 -7.89 -13.65 1.77
CA ALA A 107 -6.98 -12.52 1.65
C ALA A 107 -5.92 -12.54 2.77
N THR A 108 -6.28 -12.94 4.00
CA THR A 108 -5.33 -13.12 5.10
C THR A 108 -4.28 -14.20 4.76
N LEU A 109 -4.72 -15.31 4.14
CA LEU A 109 -3.79 -16.34 3.70
C LEU A 109 -2.84 -15.86 2.59
N GLN A 110 -3.37 -15.13 1.61
CA GLN A 110 -2.56 -14.51 0.55
C GLN A 110 -1.55 -13.51 1.15
N TRP A 111 -1.98 -12.69 2.09
CA TRP A 111 -1.10 -11.75 2.79
C TRP A 111 0.05 -12.45 3.50
N ARG A 112 -0.24 -13.51 4.26
CA ARG A 112 0.79 -14.30 4.94
C ARG A 112 1.82 -14.88 3.96
N ARG A 113 1.39 -15.32 2.79
CA ARG A 113 2.28 -15.83 1.73
C ARG A 113 3.14 -14.72 1.10
N LEU A 114 2.63 -13.49 1.09
CA LEU A 114 3.33 -12.33 0.54
C LEU A 114 4.39 -11.76 1.50
N LEU A 115 4.20 -11.88 2.81
CA LEU A 115 5.09 -11.30 3.83
C LEU A 115 6.59 -11.60 3.63
N PRO A 116 7.02 -12.84 3.35
CA PRO A 116 8.44 -13.13 3.11
C PRO A 116 8.99 -12.36 1.89
N GLN A 117 8.24 -12.26 0.82
CA GLN A 117 8.63 -11.52 -0.39
C GLN A 117 8.77 -10.01 -0.10
N LEU A 118 7.81 -9.42 0.62
CA LEU A 118 7.90 -8.02 1.03
C LEU A 118 9.10 -7.76 1.93
N THR A 119 9.38 -8.68 2.86
CA THR A 119 10.55 -8.61 3.73
C THR A 119 11.86 -8.67 2.92
N GLN A 120 11.92 -9.54 1.91
CA GLN A 120 13.10 -9.64 1.03
C GLN A 120 13.30 -8.33 0.23
N VAL A 121 12.23 -7.74 -0.33
CA VAL A 121 12.31 -6.46 -1.04
C VAL A 121 12.82 -5.35 -0.12
N LEU A 122 12.35 -5.32 1.12
CA LEU A 122 12.74 -4.31 2.11
C LEU A 122 14.21 -4.38 2.53
N GLN A 123 14.93 -5.45 2.23
CA GLN A 123 16.37 -5.51 2.48
C GLN A 123 17.14 -4.44 1.71
N THR A 124 16.66 -4.05 0.51
CA THR A 124 17.38 -3.11 -0.38
C THR A 124 16.51 -2.01 -0.97
N SER A 125 15.18 -2.10 -0.88
CA SER A 125 14.26 -1.24 -1.63
C SER A 125 12.99 -0.95 -0.83
N ASN A 126 12.24 0.06 -1.25
CA ASN A 126 10.97 0.41 -0.62
C ASN A 126 9.81 -0.42 -1.17
N ILE A 127 8.78 -0.60 -0.35
CA ILE A 127 7.46 -1.09 -0.76
C ILE A 127 6.42 0.00 -0.55
N LEU A 128 5.28 -0.10 -1.23
CA LEU A 128 4.13 0.78 -1.05
C LEU A 128 2.88 -0.07 -0.79
N ILE A 129 2.14 0.26 0.25
CA ILE A 129 0.81 -0.27 0.54
C ILE A 129 -0.19 0.87 0.38
N HIS A 130 -1.26 0.66 -0.37
CA HIS A 130 -2.29 1.67 -0.55
C HIS A 130 -3.71 1.09 -0.56
N CYS A 131 -4.68 1.93 -0.21
CA CYS A 131 -6.11 1.72 -0.43
C CYS A 131 -6.69 2.98 -1.10
N ALA A 132 -7.97 3.28 -0.97
CA ALA A 132 -8.54 4.50 -1.56
C ALA A 132 -7.92 5.77 -0.95
N HIS A 133 -7.96 5.91 0.38
CA HIS A 133 -7.46 7.09 1.10
C HIS A 133 -6.12 6.87 1.83
N GLY A 134 -5.64 5.63 1.84
CA GLY A 134 -4.37 5.28 2.49
C GLY A 134 -4.42 5.31 4.02
N LYS A 135 -5.58 5.10 4.64
CA LYS A 135 -5.76 5.16 6.10
C LYS A 135 -6.12 3.81 6.70
N GLY A 136 -7.41 3.43 6.79
CA GLY A 136 -7.88 2.28 7.52
C GLY A 136 -7.23 0.97 7.06
N ARG A 137 -7.55 0.52 5.87
CA ARG A 137 -7.02 -0.72 5.26
C ARG A 137 -5.49 -0.69 5.17
N THR A 138 -4.93 0.42 4.69
CA THR A 138 -3.47 0.60 4.53
C THR A 138 -2.75 0.47 5.85
N GLY A 139 -3.18 1.20 6.88
CA GLY A 139 -2.56 1.14 8.20
C GLY A 139 -2.69 -0.24 8.85
N THR A 140 -3.84 -0.91 8.68
CA THR A 140 -4.07 -2.27 9.16
C THR A 140 -3.04 -3.25 8.58
N MET A 141 -2.85 -3.23 7.27
CA MET A 141 -1.91 -4.14 6.62
C MET A 141 -0.46 -3.78 6.94
N ALA A 142 -0.11 -2.49 7.01
CA ALA A 142 1.21 -2.05 7.45
C ALA A 142 1.51 -2.52 8.89
N ALA A 143 0.58 -2.37 9.82
CA ALA A 143 0.76 -2.83 11.20
C ALA A 143 0.94 -4.36 11.29
N THR A 144 0.19 -5.15 10.51
CA THR A 144 0.39 -6.60 10.47
C THR A 144 1.75 -7.01 9.87
N LEU A 145 2.29 -6.21 8.96
CA LEU A 145 3.64 -6.41 8.44
C LEU A 145 4.70 -6.22 9.55
N PHE A 146 4.64 -5.12 10.31
CA PHE A 146 5.54 -4.91 11.46
C PHE A 146 5.35 -6.00 12.52
N LYS A 147 4.11 -6.41 12.77
CA LYS A 147 3.81 -7.50 13.68
C LYS A 147 4.42 -8.84 13.23
N SER A 148 4.51 -9.06 11.92
CA SER A 148 5.15 -10.27 11.39
C SER A 148 6.65 -10.35 11.70
N TRP A 149 7.27 -9.23 12.05
CA TRP A 149 8.68 -9.16 12.51
C TRP A 149 8.82 -9.22 14.03
N GLY A 150 7.77 -9.65 14.74
CA GLY A 150 7.81 -9.87 16.19
C GLY A 150 7.37 -8.68 17.04
N TRP A 151 6.89 -7.60 16.43
CA TRP A 151 6.37 -6.47 17.19
C TRP A 151 5.06 -6.83 17.89
N SER A 152 4.82 -6.26 19.10
CA SER A 152 3.50 -6.33 19.71
C SER A 152 2.47 -5.56 18.87
N SER A 153 1.19 -5.93 18.97
CA SER A 153 0.12 -5.25 18.24
C SER A 153 0.06 -3.77 18.55
N GLY A 154 0.17 -3.42 19.84
CA GLY A 154 0.15 -2.01 20.29
C GLY A 154 1.33 -1.22 19.73
N ALA A 155 2.55 -1.78 19.77
CA ALA A 155 3.74 -1.13 19.22
C ALA A 155 3.62 -0.94 17.69
N ALA A 156 3.17 -1.94 16.97
CA ALA A 156 3.00 -1.87 15.51
C ALA A 156 1.95 -0.82 15.10
N MET A 157 0.80 -0.78 15.78
CA MET A 157 -0.24 0.22 15.53
C MET A 157 0.23 1.64 15.86
N ALA A 158 0.87 1.82 17.02
CA ALA A 158 1.39 3.13 17.42
C ALA A 158 2.44 3.64 16.42
N TYR A 159 3.33 2.77 15.98
CA TYR A 159 4.36 3.11 15.00
C TYR A 159 3.78 3.53 13.65
N VAL A 160 2.83 2.77 13.11
CA VAL A 160 2.16 3.14 11.86
C VAL A 160 1.44 4.48 11.99
N ARG A 161 0.75 4.73 13.12
CA ARG A 161 0.06 5.99 13.40
C ARG A 161 1.03 7.16 13.57
N GLN A 162 2.24 6.93 14.03
CA GLN A 162 3.29 7.96 14.13
C GLN A 162 3.67 8.51 12.75
N TYR A 163 3.81 7.63 11.75
CA TYR A 163 4.19 8.04 10.40
C TYR A 163 3.00 8.47 9.55
N ARG A 164 1.82 7.89 9.77
CA ARG A 164 0.61 8.26 9.07
C ARG A 164 -0.57 8.39 10.05
N PRO A 165 -0.78 9.58 10.60
CA PRO A 165 -1.86 9.84 11.56
C PRO A 165 -3.25 9.53 11.00
N GLY A 166 -4.14 9.02 11.85
CA GLY A 166 -5.51 8.65 11.47
C GLY A 166 -5.63 7.31 10.74
N THR A 167 -4.57 6.48 10.76
CA THR A 167 -4.63 5.11 10.24
C THR A 167 -5.25 4.14 11.24
N ILE A 168 -5.74 3.00 10.71
CA ILE A 168 -6.46 1.97 11.48
C ILE A 168 -7.70 2.61 12.10
N GLU A 169 -8.75 2.78 11.25
CA GLU A 169 -9.88 3.68 11.52
C GLU A 169 -11.01 3.02 12.32
N THR A 170 -11.03 1.68 12.41
CA THR A 170 -12.13 0.96 13.05
C THR A 170 -11.65 -0.02 14.11
N HIS A 171 -12.46 -0.26 15.13
CA HIS A 171 -12.19 -1.30 16.14
C HIS A 171 -12.02 -2.71 15.52
N LYS A 172 -12.73 -3.01 14.41
CA LYS A 172 -12.53 -4.27 13.68
C LYS A 172 -11.12 -4.39 13.12
N GLN A 173 -10.56 -3.29 12.63
CA GLN A 173 -9.19 -3.25 12.11
C GLN A 173 -8.17 -3.40 13.24
N GLU A 174 -8.37 -2.74 14.37
CA GLU A 174 -7.53 -2.93 15.56
C GLU A 174 -7.55 -4.38 16.04
N ALA A 175 -8.75 -4.94 16.23
CA ALA A 175 -8.92 -6.35 16.65
C ALA A 175 -8.28 -7.33 15.64
N TYR A 176 -8.34 -7.02 14.33
CA TYR A 176 -7.67 -7.82 13.32
C TYR A 176 -6.14 -7.78 13.48
N VAL A 177 -5.56 -6.60 13.71
CA VAL A 177 -4.11 -6.48 13.99
C VAL A 177 -3.77 -7.26 15.28
N GLU A 178 -4.57 -7.16 16.32
CA GLU A 178 -4.37 -7.89 17.58
C GLU A 178 -4.36 -9.40 17.36
N ALA A 179 -5.35 -9.93 16.65
CA ALA A 179 -5.49 -11.35 16.38
C ALA A 179 -4.54 -11.90 15.32
N PHE A 180 -3.93 -11.02 14.49
CA PHE A 180 -3.09 -11.46 13.39
C PHE A 180 -1.83 -12.19 13.88
N THR A 181 -1.56 -13.35 13.29
CA THR A 181 -0.32 -14.10 13.46
C THR A 181 0.29 -14.39 12.09
N ALA A 182 1.58 -14.17 11.94
CA ALA A 182 2.28 -14.35 10.65
C ALA A 182 2.38 -15.82 10.17
N GLY A 183 2.07 -16.80 11.05
CA GLY A 183 2.32 -18.21 10.78
C GLY A 183 3.78 -18.61 10.98
N MET A 184 4.07 -19.90 10.88
CA MET A 184 5.42 -20.43 11.21
C MET A 184 6.54 -20.05 10.21
N ALA A 185 6.23 -19.54 9.04
CA ALA A 185 7.22 -19.23 7.99
C ALA A 185 8.16 -18.05 8.33
N THR A 186 7.81 -17.23 9.32
CA THR A 186 8.57 -15.99 9.63
C THR A 186 9.55 -16.16 10.79
N ARG A 187 9.57 -17.30 11.47
CA ARG A 187 10.45 -17.51 12.65
C ARG A 187 11.90 -17.90 12.32
N LEU A 188 12.21 -18.20 11.06
CA LEU A 188 13.54 -18.69 10.66
C LEU A 188 14.52 -17.61 10.19
N ALA A 189 14.15 -16.32 10.23
CA ALA A 189 15.02 -15.22 9.80
C ALA A 189 15.79 -14.53 10.96
N ASN A 190 15.61 -14.97 12.19
CA ASN A 190 16.20 -14.34 13.39
C ASN A 190 17.05 -15.33 14.23
N SER A 191 17.71 -16.31 13.59
CA SER A 191 18.72 -17.14 14.27
C SER A 191 20.06 -17.09 13.55
#